data_ced3d44affbd15d979f9c8dc74e44f33
#
_entry.id   ced3d44affbd15d979f9c8dc74e44f33
#
_cell.length_a   1.000
_cell.length_b   1.000
_cell.length_c   1.000
_cell.angle_alpha   90.00
_cell.angle_beta   90.00
_cell.angle_gamma   90.00
#
_symmetry.space_group_name_H-M   'P 1'
#
loop_
_entity.id
_entity.type
_entity.pdbx_description
1 polymer ?
#
loop_
_entity_poly.entity_id
_entity_poly.type
_entity_poly.pdbx_seq_one_letter_code
_entity_poly.pdbx_strand_id
1 'polypeptide(L)'
;MAEQRIQKVLSDQGVCSRRAAEKLIDEGRVKVNGHPVTLGDKMDPDFDKVSIDGKSVRIVRKRQYTYLMLNKPRGYITTASDERGRKTVMDLLAGVDRRVYPIGRLDKDSEGLLLLTDDGAFANLLTHPSGGVGKLYRVTVRPRATEEQVVKMSSGVVLDDGVKTQPAVIHVVVDEPGRTVLEITLHEGRNRQIRRMCEAVCL
;
A
#
# COMPACT_ATOMS: atom_id res chain seq x y z
N MET A 1 0.24 -24.67 -13.18
CA MET A 1 0.52 -23.23 -13.05
C MET A 1 2.03 -23.02 -13.02
N ALA A 2 2.53 -21.81 -13.23
CA ALA A 2 3.98 -21.57 -13.20
C ALA A 2 4.51 -21.59 -11.76
N GLU A 3 5.75 -22.05 -11.60
CA GLU A 3 6.49 -21.99 -10.34
C GLU A 3 6.48 -20.58 -9.76
N GLN A 4 6.27 -20.48 -8.46
CA GLN A 4 6.21 -19.23 -7.71
C GLN A 4 7.22 -19.23 -6.58
N ARG A 5 7.71 -18.03 -6.21
CA ARG A 5 8.54 -17.85 -5.02
C ARG A 5 7.85 -18.40 -3.78
N ILE A 6 8.53 -19.19 -2.98
CA ILE A 6 7.97 -19.85 -1.79
C ILE A 6 7.39 -18.83 -0.81
N GLN A 7 8.09 -17.72 -0.53
CA GLN A 7 7.57 -16.66 0.34
C GLN A 7 6.29 -16.03 -0.19
N LYS A 8 6.11 -15.97 -1.54
CA LYS A 8 4.86 -15.51 -2.13
C LYS A 8 3.75 -16.51 -1.88
N VAL A 9 3.98 -17.79 -2.10
CA VAL A 9 2.99 -18.85 -1.86
C VAL A 9 2.55 -18.85 -0.41
N LEU A 10 3.47 -18.83 0.56
CA LEU A 10 3.14 -18.79 1.99
C LEU A 10 2.32 -17.55 2.37
N SER A 11 2.67 -16.40 1.79
CA SER A 11 1.92 -15.16 2.02
C SER A 11 0.54 -15.20 1.40
N ASP A 12 0.41 -15.69 0.17
CA ASP A 12 -0.86 -15.83 -0.54
C ASP A 12 -1.78 -16.84 0.15
N GLN A 13 -1.24 -17.83 0.86
CA GLN A 13 -1.99 -18.77 1.71
C GLN A 13 -2.36 -18.19 3.09
N GLY A 14 -1.95 -16.97 3.39
CA GLY A 14 -2.25 -16.31 4.67
C GLY A 14 -1.44 -16.83 5.87
N VAL A 15 -0.41 -17.64 5.63
CA VAL A 15 0.43 -18.22 6.69
C VAL A 15 1.24 -17.15 7.42
N CYS A 16 1.92 -16.28 6.67
CA CYS A 16 2.72 -15.18 7.22
C CYS A 16 2.96 -14.09 6.15
N SER A 17 3.66 -13.00 6.51
CA SER A 17 4.08 -12.00 5.51
C SER A 17 5.22 -12.55 4.65
N ARG A 18 5.45 -11.98 3.46
CA ARG A 18 6.59 -12.37 2.61
C ARG A 18 7.92 -12.26 3.36
N ARG A 19 8.13 -11.16 4.10
CA ARG A 19 9.34 -10.95 4.91
C ARG A 19 9.46 -11.97 6.05
N ALA A 20 8.35 -12.30 6.71
CA ALA A 20 8.37 -13.35 7.73
C ALA A 20 8.67 -14.73 7.12
N ALA A 21 8.13 -15.03 5.94
CA ALA A 21 8.46 -16.25 5.20
C ALA A 21 9.95 -16.30 4.79
N GLU A 22 10.50 -15.18 4.33
CA GLU A 22 11.94 -15.06 4.02
C GLU A 22 12.80 -15.34 5.24
N LYS A 23 12.44 -14.80 6.41
CA LYS A 23 13.13 -15.09 7.66
C LYS A 23 13.05 -16.57 8.04
N LEU A 24 11.89 -17.22 7.92
CA LEU A 24 11.73 -18.65 8.15
C LEU A 24 12.56 -19.51 7.20
N ILE A 25 12.68 -19.11 5.94
CA ILE A 25 13.52 -19.78 4.95
C ILE A 25 15.01 -19.64 5.33
N ASP A 26 15.44 -18.45 5.69
CA ASP A 26 16.83 -18.15 6.09
C ASP A 26 17.24 -18.90 7.36
N GLU A 27 16.29 -19.07 8.28
CA GLU A 27 16.45 -19.90 9.49
C GLU A 27 16.42 -21.42 9.22
N GLY A 28 16.28 -21.86 7.95
CA GLY A 28 16.23 -23.28 7.58
C GLY A 28 14.96 -24.02 8.02
N ARG A 29 13.92 -23.33 8.39
CA ARG A 29 12.67 -23.90 8.98
C ARG A 29 11.64 -24.31 7.92
N VAL A 30 11.85 -23.94 6.65
CA VAL A 30 10.94 -24.23 5.54
C VAL A 30 11.52 -25.36 4.69
N LYS A 31 10.69 -26.36 4.37
CA LYS A 31 11.02 -27.44 3.45
C LYS A 31 9.97 -27.57 2.36
N VAL A 32 10.40 -27.89 1.15
CA VAL A 32 9.53 -28.26 0.04
C VAL A 32 9.85 -29.69 -0.37
N ASN A 33 8.83 -30.54 -0.43
CA ASN A 33 8.96 -31.99 -0.70
C ASN A 33 9.99 -32.69 0.23
N GLY A 34 10.09 -32.21 1.49
CA GLY A 34 11.02 -32.75 2.49
C GLY A 34 12.44 -32.16 2.43
N HIS A 35 12.79 -31.38 1.43
CA HIS A 35 14.10 -30.77 1.24
C HIS A 35 14.14 -29.34 1.77
N PRO A 36 15.17 -28.93 2.53
CA PRO A 36 15.38 -27.54 2.91
C PRO A 36 15.46 -26.63 1.68
N VAL A 37 14.93 -25.43 1.80
CA VAL A 37 14.92 -24.43 0.72
C VAL A 37 15.67 -23.17 1.14
N THR A 38 16.12 -22.40 0.15
CA THR A 38 16.85 -21.15 0.32
C THR A 38 16.08 -19.96 -0.26
N LEU A 39 16.54 -18.75 0.06
CA LEU A 39 15.96 -17.53 -0.50
C LEU A 39 16.09 -17.53 -2.03
N GLY A 40 14.98 -17.32 -2.69
CA GLY A 40 14.94 -17.31 -4.15
C GLY A 40 14.38 -18.58 -4.76
N ASP A 41 14.30 -19.68 -4.02
CA ASP A 41 13.71 -20.92 -4.49
C ASP A 41 12.21 -20.73 -4.80
N LYS A 42 11.74 -21.56 -5.72
CA LYS A 42 10.36 -21.57 -6.18
C LYS A 42 9.72 -22.94 -5.93
N MET A 43 8.42 -22.96 -5.92
CA MET A 43 7.61 -24.16 -5.85
C MET A 43 6.41 -24.06 -6.78
N ASP A 44 5.89 -25.20 -7.22
CA ASP A 44 4.59 -25.28 -7.86
C ASP A 44 3.51 -25.57 -6.81
N PRO A 45 2.60 -24.60 -6.51
CA PRO A 45 1.59 -24.78 -5.48
C PRO A 45 0.56 -25.88 -5.80
N ASP A 46 0.52 -26.39 -7.04
CA ASP A 46 -0.38 -27.46 -7.44
C ASP A 46 0.20 -28.87 -7.15
N PHE A 47 1.51 -29.00 -7.13
CA PHE A 47 2.16 -30.30 -7.01
C PHE A 47 3.07 -30.43 -5.78
N ASP A 48 3.71 -29.33 -5.36
CA ASP A 48 4.68 -29.37 -4.28
C ASP A 48 4.02 -29.26 -2.89
N LYS A 49 4.64 -29.91 -1.92
CA LYS A 49 4.24 -29.87 -0.51
C LYS A 49 5.24 -29.03 0.28
N VAL A 50 4.74 -28.00 0.94
CA VAL A 50 5.56 -27.15 1.81
C VAL A 50 5.28 -27.44 3.27
N SER A 51 6.33 -27.42 4.10
CA SER A 51 6.23 -27.55 5.55
C SER A 51 7.08 -26.50 6.27
N ILE A 52 6.64 -26.12 7.46
CA ILE A 52 7.35 -25.20 8.37
C ILE A 52 7.48 -25.92 9.71
N ASP A 53 8.71 -26.02 10.23
CA ASP A 53 9.01 -26.74 11.47
C ASP A 53 8.47 -28.19 11.48
N GLY A 54 8.52 -28.85 10.34
CA GLY A 54 7.99 -30.20 10.16
C GLY A 54 6.45 -30.29 10.03
N LYS A 55 5.71 -29.20 10.19
CA LYS A 55 4.25 -29.16 10.02
C LYS A 55 3.89 -28.80 8.59
N SER A 56 3.06 -29.65 7.95
CA SER A 56 2.58 -29.40 6.59
C SER A 56 1.71 -28.16 6.52
N VAL A 57 1.97 -27.32 5.52
CA VAL A 57 1.12 -26.16 5.19
C VAL A 57 0.10 -26.57 4.15
N ARG A 58 -1.19 -26.37 4.45
CA ARG A 58 -2.28 -26.65 3.51
C ARG A 58 -2.34 -25.58 2.42
N ILE A 59 -2.14 -25.98 1.17
CA ILE A 59 -2.30 -25.10 0.00
C ILE A 59 -3.76 -25.20 -0.49
N VAL A 60 -4.46 -24.07 -0.49
CA VAL A 60 -5.85 -23.96 -0.98
C VAL A 60 -5.82 -23.40 -2.41
N ARG A 61 -6.16 -24.22 -3.40
CA ARG A 61 -6.09 -23.91 -4.83
C ARG A 61 -7.15 -22.91 -5.29
N LYS A 62 -8.38 -23.03 -4.77
CA LYS A 62 -9.47 -22.07 -5.06
C LYS A 62 -9.72 -21.25 -3.80
N ARG A 63 -9.10 -20.06 -3.73
CA ARG A 63 -9.23 -19.16 -2.61
C ARG A 63 -10.26 -18.08 -2.93
N GLN A 64 -11.18 -17.86 -2.02
CA GLN A 64 -11.96 -16.62 -2.00
C GLN A 64 -11.13 -15.53 -1.34
N TYR A 65 -10.94 -14.43 -2.03
CA TYR A 65 -10.24 -13.27 -1.52
C TYR A 65 -11.19 -12.36 -0.75
N THR A 66 -10.62 -11.61 0.16
CA THR A 66 -11.32 -10.58 0.95
C THR A 66 -10.95 -9.21 0.40
N TYR A 67 -11.96 -8.39 0.16
CA TYR A 67 -11.80 -7.00 -0.27
C TYR A 67 -12.60 -6.11 0.68
N LEU A 68 -11.93 -5.14 1.28
CA LEU A 68 -12.52 -4.24 2.26
C LEU A 68 -12.28 -2.80 1.82
N MET A 69 -13.30 -1.96 2.04
CA MET A 69 -13.21 -0.50 1.95
C MET A 69 -13.30 0.08 3.35
N LEU A 70 -12.30 0.84 3.73
CA LEU A 70 -12.24 1.56 4.99
C LEU A 70 -12.27 3.06 4.69
N ASN A 71 -13.20 3.80 5.29
CA ASN A 71 -13.04 5.23 5.44
C ASN A 71 -12.10 5.46 6.62
N LYS A 72 -10.79 5.57 6.30
CA LYS A 72 -9.76 5.71 7.33
C LYS A 72 -9.93 7.05 8.06
N PRO A 73 -10.11 7.07 9.38
CA PRO A 73 -10.11 8.30 10.13
C PRO A 73 -8.69 8.83 10.36
N ARG A 74 -8.57 10.09 10.75
CA ARG A 74 -7.30 10.66 11.24
C ARG A 74 -6.85 9.99 12.54
N GLY A 75 -5.55 10.04 12.80
CA GLY A 75 -4.95 9.49 14.03
C GLY A 75 -4.45 8.05 13.90
N TYR A 76 -4.83 7.33 12.85
CA TYR A 76 -4.40 5.95 12.58
C TYR A 76 -3.32 5.91 11.51
N ILE A 77 -2.27 5.12 11.75
CA ILE A 77 -1.22 4.89 10.76
C ILE A 77 -1.59 3.73 9.83
N THR A 78 -1.21 3.84 8.56
CA THR A 78 -1.44 2.78 7.57
C THR A 78 -0.28 1.79 7.60
N THR A 79 -0.42 0.76 8.40
CA THR A 79 0.52 -0.36 8.49
C THR A 79 -0.22 -1.63 8.93
N ALA A 80 0.29 -2.80 8.55
CA ALA A 80 -0.21 -4.10 9.00
C ALA A 80 0.34 -4.50 10.38
N SER A 81 1.41 -3.86 10.86
CA SER A 81 1.96 -4.06 12.21
C SER A 81 2.71 -2.81 12.64
N ASP A 82 2.75 -2.55 13.93
CA ASP A 82 3.51 -1.44 14.51
C ASP A 82 4.19 -1.88 15.81
N GLU A 83 5.51 -1.76 15.85
CA GLU A 83 6.32 -2.14 17.01
C GLU A 83 6.29 -1.12 18.15
N ARG A 84 5.76 0.10 17.88
CA ARG A 84 5.71 1.21 18.82
C ARG A 84 4.35 1.35 19.52
N GLY A 85 3.42 0.41 19.31
CA GLY A 85 2.10 0.41 19.93
C GLY A 85 1.17 1.56 19.51
N ARG A 86 1.43 2.18 18.33
CA ARG A 86 0.56 3.25 17.80
C ARG A 86 -0.70 2.65 17.19
N LYS A 87 -1.81 3.39 17.22
CA LYS A 87 -3.05 2.99 16.55
C LYS A 87 -2.85 2.82 15.05
N THR A 88 -3.21 1.65 14.54
CA THR A 88 -3.07 1.27 13.13
C THR A 88 -4.44 1.09 12.49
N VAL A 89 -4.50 1.08 11.16
CA VAL A 89 -5.74 0.76 10.43
C VAL A 89 -6.25 -0.66 10.72
N MET A 90 -5.38 -1.56 11.19
CA MET A 90 -5.77 -2.92 11.56
C MET A 90 -6.66 -2.95 12.81
N ASP A 91 -6.49 -1.98 13.72
CA ASP A 91 -7.31 -1.86 14.94
C ASP A 91 -8.78 -1.51 14.64
N LEU A 92 -9.06 -1.06 13.40
CA LEU A 92 -10.40 -0.72 12.92
C LEU A 92 -11.13 -1.89 12.25
N LEU A 93 -10.47 -3.06 12.12
CA LEU A 93 -10.99 -4.23 11.40
C LEU A 93 -11.61 -5.28 12.33
N ALA A 94 -12.44 -4.85 13.25
CA ALA A 94 -13.13 -5.78 14.16
C ALA A 94 -13.96 -6.80 13.36
N GLY A 95 -13.84 -8.10 13.71
CA GLY A 95 -14.60 -9.19 13.09
C GLY A 95 -14.04 -9.68 11.74
N VAL A 96 -12.87 -9.22 11.33
CA VAL A 96 -12.18 -9.74 10.14
C VAL A 96 -11.19 -10.84 10.55
N ASP A 97 -11.57 -12.09 10.37
CA ASP A 97 -10.74 -13.26 10.76
C ASP A 97 -9.61 -13.55 9.78
N ARG A 98 -9.60 -12.91 8.62
CA ARG A 98 -8.60 -13.13 7.60
C ARG A 98 -7.47 -12.09 7.68
N ARG A 99 -6.25 -12.54 7.39
CA ARG A 99 -5.10 -11.67 7.29
C ARG A 99 -5.19 -10.82 6.01
N VAL A 100 -5.66 -9.59 6.15
CA VAL A 100 -5.65 -8.57 5.09
C VAL A 100 -4.54 -7.56 5.33
N TYR A 101 -4.20 -6.78 4.29
CA TYR A 101 -3.25 -5.68 4.37
C TYR A 101 -3.71 -4.50 3.52
N PRO A 102 -3.32 -3.26 3.88
CA PRO A 102 -3.75 -2.08 3.15
C PRO A 102 -3.12 -2.00 1.76
N ILE A 103 -3.89 -1.53 0.78
CA ILE A 103 -3.47 -1.22 -0.59
C ILE A 103 -3.08 0.24 -0.64
N GLY A 104 -1.79 0.52 -0.71
CA GLY A 104 -1.26 1.87 -0.58
C GLY A 104 -1.32 2.39 0.86
N ARG A 105 -1.18 3.71 0.99
CA ARG A 105 -1.07 4.35 2.31
C ARG A 105 -1.71 5.73 2.31
N LEU A 106 -2.38 6.04 3.42
CA LEU A 106 -2.72 7.39 3.83
C LEU A 106 -1.92 7.74 5.09
N ASP A 107 -1.47 8.98 5.20
CA ASP A 107 -0.76 9.49 6.37
C ASP A 107 -1.65 9.44 7.62
N LYS A 108 -1.02 9.49 8.80
CA LYS A 108 -1.74 9.52 10.09
C LYS A 108 -2.80 10.62 10.13
N ASP A 109 -2.46 11.80 9.60
CA ASP A 109 -3.30 13.00 9.64
C ASP A 109 -4.20 13.14 8.40
N SER A 110 -4.17 12.15 7.49
CA SER A 110 -5.06 12.06 6.33
C SER A 110 -6.21 11.11 6.61
N GLU A 111 -7.35 11.37 5.98
CA GLU A 111 -8.56 10.57 6.07
C GLU A 111 -9.09 10.22 4.68
N GLY A 112 -9.97 9.25 4.58
CA GLY A 112 -10.64 8.86 3.35
C GLY A 112 -10.46 7.40 2.96
N LEU A 113 -10.70 7.08 1.69
CA LEU A 113 -10.73 5.72 1.18
C LEU A 113 -9.37 5.01 1.30
N LEU A 114 -9.38 3.91 2.00
CA LEU A 114 -8.28 2.94 2.06
C LEU A 114 -8.84 1.55 1.75
N LEU A 115 -8.29 0.89 0.74
CA LEU A 115 -8.62 -0.48 0.42
C LEU A 115 -7.71 -1.43 1.18
N LEU A 116 -8.27 -2.58 1.63
CA LEU A 116 -7.50 -3.67 2.23
C LEU A 116 -7.91 -4.98 1.58
N THR A 117 -6.94 -5.89 1.42
CA THR A 117 -7.19 -7.20 0.80
C THR A 117 -6.14 -8.22 1.24
N ASP A 118 -6.43 -9.48 0.96
CA ASP A 118 -5.46 -10.59 0.97
C ASP A 118 -5.13 -11.08 -0.46
N ASP A 119 -5.58 -10.35 -1.50
CA ASP A 119 -5.27 -10.58 -2.92
C ASP A 119 -4.05 -9.75 -3.35
N GLY A 120 -2.89 -10.39 -3.42
CA GLY A 120 -1.64 -9.73 -3.82
C GLY A 120 -1.62 -9.28 -5.28
N ALA A 121 -2.35 -9.94 -6.16
CA ALA A 121 -2.41 -9.57 -7.57
C ALA A 121 -3.24 -8.28 -7.74
N PHE A 122 -4.39 -8.22 -7.09
CA PHE A 122 -5.23 -7.02 -7.06
C PHE A 122 -4.51 -5.82 -6.41
N ALA A 123 -3.85 -6.05 -5.28
CA ALA A 123 -3.07 -4.99 -4.61
C ALA A 123 -1.97 -4.45 -5.54
N ASN A 124 -1.26 -5.33 -6.25
CA ASN A 124 -0.23 -4.93 -7.21
C ASN A 124 -0.81 -4.14 -8.38
N LEU A 125 -1.95 -4.58 -8.94
CA LEU A 125 -2.64 -3.87 -10.03
C LEU A 125 -2.93 -2.41 -9.67
N LEU A 126 -3.38 -2.15 -8.44
CA LEU A 126 -3.75 -0.81 -7.97
C LEU A 126 -2.56 0.05 -7.52
N THR A 127 -1.44 -0.56 -7.15
CA THR A 127 -0.30 0.17 -6.57
C THR A 127 0.88 0.31 -7.51
N HIS A 128 1.02 -0.61 -8.47
CA HIS A 128 2.15 -0.56 -9.39
C HIS A 128 2.04 0.65 -10.33
N PRO A 129 3.14 1.39 -10.58
CA PRO A 129 3.11 2.58 -11.46
C PRO A 129 2.56 2.31 -12.85
N SER A 130 2.84 1.12 -13.42
CA SER A 130 2.31 0.74 -14.74
C SER A 130 0.80 0.52 -14.77
N GLY A 131 0.14 0.40 -13.61
CA GLY A 131 -1.31 0.25 -13.53
C GLY A 131 -2.08 1.54 -13.85
N GLY A 132 -1.41 2.68 -13.85
CA GLY A 132 -1.98 3.97 -14.25
C GLY A 132 -3.14 4.46 -13.37
N VAL A 133 -3.39 3.83 -12.23
CA VAL A 133 -4.54 4.18 -11.37
C VAL A 133 -4.31 5.52 -10.70
N GLY A 134 -5.06 6.53 -11.14
CA GLY A 134 -5.09 7.86 -10.54
C GLY A 134 -5.74 7.85 -9.15
N LYS A 135 -5.16 8.59 -8.22
CA LYS A 135 -5.67 8.77 -6.85
C LYS A 135 -6.12 10.21 -6.71
N LEU A 136 -7.42 10.41 -6.47
CA LEU A 136 -8.02 11.72 -6.27
C LEU A 136 -7.95 12.11 -4.80
N TYR A 137 -7.44 13.30 -4.53
CA TYR A 137 -7.35 13.88 -3.20
C TYR A 137 -8.06 15.22 -3.14
N ARG A 138 -8.84 15.43 -2.08
CA ARG A 138 -9.41 16.72 -1.76
C ARG A 138 -8.54 17.40 -0.70
N VAL A 139 -8.00 18.55 -1.05
CA VAL A 139 -6.96 19.24 -0.27
C VAL A 139 -7.39 20.66 0.03
N THR A 140 -7.40 21.03 1.29
CA THR A 140 -7.60 22.43 1.71
C THR A 140 -6.26 23.06 1.99
N VAL A 141 -5.95 24.16 1.30
CA VAL A 141 -4.74 24.95 1.50
C VAL A 141 -5.06 26.30 2.12
N ARG A 142 -4.13 26.83 2.87
CA ARG A 142 -4.16 28.16 3.50
C ARG A 142 -2.75 28.74 3.48
N PRO A 143 -2.59 30.02 3.09
CA PRO A 143 -3.60 30.97 2.61
C PRO A 143 -4.28 30.55 1.31
N ARG A 144 -5.12 31.43 0.73
CA ARG A 144 -5.72 31.25 -0.59
C ARG A 144 -4.64 31.01 -1.66
N ALA A 145 -4.79 29.96 -2.44
CA ALA A 145 -3.85 29.69 -3.53
C ALA A 145 -4.01 30.67 -4.68
N THR A 146 -2.90 31.09 -5.26
CA THR A 146 -2.92 31.87 -6.51
C THR A 146 -3.02 30.95 -7.72
N GLU A 147 -3.49 31.47 -8.84
CA GLU A 147 -3.51 30.74 -10.11
C GLU A 147 -2.11 30.24 -10.50
N GLU A 148 -1.09 31.07 -10.35
CA GLU A 148 0.32 30.73 -10.63
C GLU A 148 0.79 29.52 -9.81
N GLN A 149 0.46 29.48 -8.50
CA GLN A 149 0.80 28.35 -7.63
C GLN A 149 0.11 27.05 -8.08
N VAL A 150 -1.16 27.12 -8.48
CA VAL A 150 -1.92 25.96 -8.98
C VAL A 150 -1.31 25.45 -10.30
N VAL A 151 -1.04 26.34 -11.24
CA VAL A 151 -0.38 26.01 -12.53
C VAL A 151 0.98 25.38 -12.31
N LYS A 152 1.79 25.93 -11.40
CA LYS A 152 3.10 25.39 -11.07
C LYS A 152 3.00 23.98 -10.49
N MET A 153 2.06 23.75 -9.57
CA MET A 153 1.81 22.42 -9.01
C MET A 153 1.35 21.41 -10.08
N SER A 154 0.47 21.85 -11.00
CA SER A 154 -0.04 20.99 -12.10
C SER A 154 1.06 20.57 -13.07
N SER A 155 2.05 21.44 -13.33
CA SER A 155 3.19 21.17 -14.22
C SER A 155 4.26 20.27 -13.58
N GLY A 156 4.14 20.00 -12.30
CA GLY A 156 5.12 19.30 -11.49
C GLY A 156 6.17 20.23 -10.88
N VAL A 157 6.43 20.04 -9.60
CA VAL A 157 7.34 20.84 -8.77
C VAL A 157 8.55 20.01 -8.33
N VAL A 158 9.65 20.69 -8.08
CA VAL A 158 10.83 20.08 -7.46
C VAL A 158 10.61 20.08 -5.96
N LEU A 159 10.66 18.88 -5.38
CA LEU A 159 10.50 18.66 -3.95
C LEU A 159 11.82 18.95 -3.19
N ASP A 160 11.76 18.99 -1.86
CA ASP A 160 12.87 19.22 -0.95
C ASP A 160 14.04 18.24 -1.09
N ASP A 161 13.78 17.04 -1.64
CA ASP A 161 14.81 16.03 -1.98
C ASP A 161 15.40 16.21 -3.40
N GLY A 162 15.07 17.29 -4.10
CA GLY A 162 15.52 17.59 -5.45
C GLY A 162 14.79 16.83 -6.56
N VAL A 163 13.82 15.98 -6.23
CA VAL A 163 13.09 15.19 -7.22
C VAL A 163 11.91 15.98 -7.76
N LYS A 164 11.78 16.09 -9.08
CA LYS A 164 10.61 16.67 -9.73
C LYS A 164 9.43 15.70 -9.71
N THR A 165 8.24 16.18 -9.32
CA THR A 165 7.00 15.39 -9.40
C THR A 165 6.53 15.27 -10.84
N GLN A 166 5.73 14.24 -11.11
CA GLN A 166 4.99 14.15 -12.36
C GLN A 166 3.93 15.26 -12.43
N PRO A 167 3.50 15.67 -13.64
CA PRO A 167 2.34 16.52 -13.79
C PRO A 167 1.11 15.93 -13.10
N ALA A 168 0.29 16.79 -12.51
CA ALA A 168 -0.93 16.43 -11.82
C ALA A 168 -2.14 17.18 -12.39
N VAL A 169 -3.30 16.52 -12.40
CA VAL A 169 -4.56 17.22 -12.72
C VAL A 169 -5.06 17.87 -11.43
N ILE A 170 -5.24 19.20 -11.47
CA ILE A 170 -5.68 19.98 -10.30
C ILE A 170 -6.89 20.83 -10.71
N HIS A 171 -7.97 20.67 -9.95
CA HIS A 171 -9.18 21.49 -10.06
C HIS A 171 -9.37 22.31 -8.80
N VAL A 172 -9.69 23.60 -8.95
CA VAL A 172 -10.11 24.45 -7.84
C VAL A 172 -11.61 24.20 -7.63
N VAL A 173 -11.98 23.66 -6.48
CA VAL A 173 -13.39 23.33 -6.13
C VAL A 173 -14.04 24.44 -5.32
N VAL A 174 -13.25 25.05 -4.40
CA VAL A 174 -13.69 26.17 -3.58
C VAL A 174 -12.58 27.20 -3.57
N ASP A 175 -12.92 28.44 -3.82
CA ASP A 175 -11.99 29.56 -3.76
C ASP A 175 -12.62 30.69 -2.91
N GLU A 176 -12.13 30.85 -1.68
CA GLU A 176 -12.64 31.78 -0.68
C GLU A 176 -11.50 32.63 -0.10
N PRO A 177 -11.80 33.80 0.44
CA PRO A 177 -10.81 34.57 1.18
C PRO A 177 -10.15 33.72 2.28
N GLY A 178 -8.81 33.57 2.20
CA GLY A 178 -8.03 32.86 3.20
C GLY A 178 -7.92 31.35 3.04
N ARG A 179 -8.63 30.74 2.06
CA ARG A 179 -8.46 29.29 1.76
C ARG A 179 -8.85 28.93 0.33
N THR A 180 -8.24 27.88 -0.17
CA THR A 180 -8.67 27.23 -1.42
C THR A 180 -8.83 25.73 -1.18
N VAL A 181 -9.86 25.11 -1.78
CA VAL A 181 -10.02 23.65 -1.82
C VAL A 181 -9.71 23.17 -3.22
N LEU A 182 -8.75 22.27 -3.30
CA LEU A 182 -8.26 21.67 -4.54
C LEU A 182 -8.68 20.19 -4.61
N GLU A 183 -9.01 19.71 -5.79
CA GLU A 183 -9.02 18.29 -6.12
C GLU A 183 -7.80 17.99 -6.97
N ILE A 184 -6.95 17.10 -6.47
CA ILE A 184 -5.66 16.75 -7.06
C ILE A 184 -5.65 15.27 -7.41
N THR A 185 -5.49 14.94 -8.69
CA THR A 185 -5.30 13.57 -9.16
C THR A 185 -3.81 13.30 -9.37
N LEU A 186 -3.29 12.29 -8.64
CA LEU A 186 -1.91 11.83 -8.75
C LEU A 186 -1.85 10.42 -9.32
N HIS A 187 -0.91 10.16 -10.22
CA HIS A 187 -0.58 8.82 -10.74
C HIS A 187 0.68 8.21 -10.11
N GLU A 188 1.34 8.94 -9.23
CA GLU A 188 2.46 8.49 -8.41
C GLU A 188 2.12 8.56 -6.92
N GLY A 189 3.02 8.10 -6.04
CA GLY A 189 2.76 8.08 -4.60
C GLY A 189 4.04 8.20 -3.79
N ARG A 190 4.61 9.42 -3.71
CA ARG A 190 5.76 9.71 -2.85
C ARG A 190 5.31 9.97 -1.42
N ASN A 191 6.23 9.81 -0.48
CA ASN A 191 5.94 10.13 0.92
C ASN A 191 5.48 11.59 1.05
N ARG A 192 4.29 11.81 1.66
CA ARG A 192 3.69 13.13 1.92
C ARG A 192 3.66 14.06 0.70
N GLN A 193 3.50 13.49 -0.50
CA GLN A 193 3.73 14.19 -1.77
C GLN A 193 2.95 15.50 -1.88
N ILE A 194 1.64 15.50 -1.64
CA ILE A 194 0.81 16.70 -1.78
C ILE A 194 1.26 17.80 -0.82
N ARG A 195 1.60 17.46 0.43
CA ARG A 195 2.09 18.44 1.41
C ARG A 195 3.39 19.08 0.95
N ARG A 196 4.33 18.25 0.47
CA ARG A 196 5.61 18.73 -0.07
C ARG A 196 5.43 19.54 -1.36
N MET A 197 4.44 19.19 -2.20
CA MET A 197 4.10 20.01 -3.38
C MET A 197 3.54 21.38 -2.96
N CYS A 198 2.69 21.43 -1.93
CA CYS A 198 2.19 22.70 -1.39
C CYS A 198 3.34 23.54 -0.79
N GLU A 199 4.19 22.94 0.03
CA GLU A 199 5.37 23.59 0.61
C GLU A 199 6.31 24.17 -0.47
N ALA A 200 6.52 23.43 -1.59
CA ALA A 200 7.35 23.88 -2.71
C ALA A 200 6.81 25.12 -3.44
N VAL A 201 5.55 25.48 -3.24
CA VAL A 201 4.91 26.67 -3.80
C VAL A 201 4.45 27.64 -2.71
N CYS A 202 4.91 27.48 -1.48
CA CYS A 202 4.58 28.32 -0.32
C CYS A 202 3.08 28.30 0.05
N LEU A 203 2.47 27.14 0.04
CA LEU A 203 1.11 26.88 0.50
C LEU A 203 1.06 25.99 1.73
#